data_bcae34f1482886c7a412f3799c051ed4
#
_entry.id   bcae34f1482886c7a412f3799c051ed4
#
_cell.length_a   1.000
_cell.length_b   1.000
_cell.length_c   1.000
_cell.angle_alpha   90.00
_cell.angle_beta   90.00
_cell.angle_gamma   90.00
#
_symmetry.space_group_name_H-M   'P 1'
#
loop_
_entity.id
_entity.type
_entity.pdbx_description
1 polymer ?
#
loop_
_entity_poly.entity_id
_entity_poly.type
_entity_poly.pdbx_seq_one_letter_code
_entity_poly.pdbx_strand_id
1 'polypeptide(L)'
;TQNLNLAFSISATSRAPRGTEQNGVEYFFLTPEEFKQRIANDEFLEYEEVYENRFYGTLKAQVEKQLEAGQNVVFDVDVVGGCNIKKYYGDRALSVFIQPPSVEELRKRLNGRGTDTAEVIESRIAKAEYELSFAPKFDVTIINDDLETAKAEALQVIRDFLNK
;
A
#
# COMPACT_ATOMS: atom_id res chain seq x y z
N THR A 1 14.79 -4.71 -6.73
CA THR A 1 15.88 -5.65 -6.68
C THR A 1 17.20 -5.00 -6.34
N GLN A 2 17.29 -4.33 -5.18
CA GLN A 2 18.51 -3.68 -4.72
C GLN A 2 19.20 -4.47 -3.61
N ASN A 3 18.93 -5.77 -3.54
CA ASN A 3 19.53 -6.69 -2.57
C ASN A 3 19.36 -6.24 -1.11
N LEU A 4 18.20 -5.69 -0.78
CA LEU A 4 17.87 -5.24 0.56
C LEU A 4 17.08 -6.28 1.36
N ASN A 5 16.95 -7.49 0.84
CA ASN A 5 16.16 -8.57 1.43
C ASN A 5 14.70 -8.13 1.66
N LEU A 6 14.13 -7.47 0.66
CA LEU A 6 12.74 -7.00 0.68
C LEU A 6 11.81 -8.04 0.10
N ALA A 7 10.68 -8.25 0.76
CA ALA A 7 9.60 -9.11 0.27
C ALA A 7 8.28 -8.36 0.36
N PHE A 8 7.44 -8.50 -0.66
CA PHE A 8 6.13 -7.87 -0.64
C PHE A 8 5.18 -8.64 0.28
N SER A 9 4.34 -7.90 0.97
CA SER A 9 3.21 -8.47 1.70
C SER A 9 2.13 -8.87 0.69
N ILE A 10 1.61 -10.08 0.81
CA ILE A 10 0.51 -10.56 -0.03
C ILE A 10 -0.79 -10.31 0.73
N SER A 11 -1.66 -9.48 0.16
CA SER A 11 -2.94 -9.12 0.78
C SER A 11 -3.96 -10.25 0.69
N ALA A 12 -4.90 -10.27 1.63
CA ALA A 12 -6.09 -11.12 1.55
C ALA A 12 -7.23 -10.36 0.89
N THR A 13 -8.09 -11.06 0.20
CA THR A 13 -9.28 -10.47 -0.40
C THR A 13 -10.45 -11.43 -0.35
N SER A 14 -11.66 -10.89 -0.32
CA SER A 14 -12.89 -11.69 -0.36
C SER A 14 -13.45 -11.83 -1.78
N ARG A 15 -12.83 -11.22 -2.78
CA ARG A 15 -13.27 -11.44 -4.15
C ARG A 15 -12.70 -12.76 -4.70
N ALA A 16 -13.40 -13.33 -5.66
CA ALA A 16 -12.94 -14.55 -6.33
C ALA A 16 -11.68 -14.28 -7.18
N PRO A 17 -10.82 -15.28 -7.35
CA PRO A 17 -9.68 -15.17 -8.26
C PRO A 17 -10.13 -14.83 -9.68
N ARG A 18 -9.31 -14.05 -10.37
CA ARG A 18 -9.54 -13.66 -11.78
C ARG A 18 -8.43 -14.23 -12.65
N GLY A 19 -8.81 -14.75 -13.84
CA GLY A 19 -7.85 -15.27 -14.79
C GLY A 19 -6.95 -16.34 -14.19
N THR A 20 -5.65 -16.10 -14.21
CA THR A 20 -4.64 -17.02 -13.71
C THR A 20 -4.20 -16.76 -12.26
N GLU A 21 -4.92 -15.90 -11.55
CA GLU A 21 -4.59 -15.60 -10.14
C GLU A 21 -4.68 -16.84 -9.27
N GLN A 22 -3.70 -17.00 -8.38
CA GLN A 22 -3.59 -18.17 -7.51
C GLN A 22 -3.50 -17.76 -6.05
N ASN A 23 -4.11 -18.59 -5.20
CA ASN A 23 -4.07 -18.37 -3.77
C ASN A 23 -2.63 -18.39 -3.25
N GLY A 24 -2.27 -17.34 -2.48
CA GLY A 24 -0.93 -17.22 -1.91
C GLY A 24 0.10 -16.62 -2.86
N VAL A 25 -0.29 -16.27 -4.07
CA VAL A 25 0.59 -15.64 -5.08
C VAL A 25 0.21 -14.17 -5.25
N GLU A 26 -0.92 -13.88 -5.88
CA GLU A 26 -1.39 -12.50 -6.01
C GLU A 26 -2.12 -12.03 -4.76
N TYR A 27 -2.94 -12.93 -4.19
CA TYR A 27 -3.72 -12.68 -2.98
C TYR A 27 -3.91 -13.97 -2.20
N PHE A 28 -4.30 -13.85 -0.93
CA PHE A 28 -4.93 -14.93 -0.19
C PHE A 28 -6.43 -14.77 -0.38
N PHE A 29 -7.08 -15.72 -1.05
CA PHE A 29 -8.50 -15.64 -1.36
C PHE A 29 -9.34 -16.27 -0.26
N LEU A 30 -10.24 -15.49 0.31
CA LEU A 30 -11.15 -15.90 1.37
C LEU A 30 -12.57 -15.67 0.89
N THR A 31 -13.55 -16.36 1.50
CA THR A 31 -14.95 -15.97 1.31
C THR A 31 -15.23 -14.71 2.11
N PRO A 32 -16.29 -13.92 1.76
CA PRO A 32 -16.67 -12.78 2.59
C PRO A 32 -16.92 -13.16 4.06
N GLU A 33 -17.51 -14.32 4.30
CA GLU A 33 -17.80 -14.83 5.65
C GLU A 33 -16.51 -15.10 6.41
N GLU A 34 -15.54 -15.78 5.77
CA GLU A 34 -14.23 -16.04 6.35
C GLU A 34 -13.49 -14.74 6.65
N PHE A 35 -13.56 -13.78 5.74
CA PHE A 35 -12.91 -12.49 5.92
C PHE A 35 -13.47 -11.76 7.15
N LYS A 36 -14.81 -11.70 7.25
CA LYS A 36 -15.50 -11.07 8.39
C LYS A 36 -15.16 -11.74 9.70
N GLN A 37 -15.07 -13.08 9.71
CA GLN A 37 -14.72 -13.83 10.90
C GLN A 37 -13.29 -13.50 11.35
N ARG A 38 -12.36 -13.37 10.43
CA ARG A 38 -10.99 -12.99 10.75
C ARG A 38 -10.88 -11.55 11.24
N ILE A 39 -11.72 -10.65 10.75
CA ILE A 39 -11.83 -9.29 11.30
C ILE A 39 -12.26 -9.37 12.77
N ALA A 40 -13.29 -10.14 13.06
CA ALA A 40 -13.81 -10.29 14.42
C ALA A 40 -12.77 -10.88 15.37
N ASN A 41 -11.85 -11.71 14.86
CA ASN A 41 -10.77 -12.33 15.62
C ASN A 41 -9.51 -11.44 15.67
N ASP A 42 -9.58 -10.21 15.16
CA ASP A 42 -8.46 -9.26 15.15
C ASP A 42 -7.20 -9.79 14.44
N GLU A 43 -7.39 -10.48 13.33
CA GLU A 43 -6.30 -11.10 12.57
C GLU A 43 -5.69 -10.19 11.51
N PHE A 44 -6.22 -8.98 11.30
CA PHE A 44 -5.73 -8.06 10.28
C PHE A 44 -4.94 -6.89 10.88
N LEU A 45 -3.84 -6.52 10.22
CA LEU A 45 -3.13 -5.27 10.50
C LEU A 45 -3.93 -4.07 10.02
N GLU A 46 -4.55 -4.22 8.85
CA GLU A 46 -5.44 -3.24 8.26
C GLU A 46 -6.38 -3.97 7.33
N TYR A 47 -7.55 -3.40 7.09
CA TYR A 47 -8.50 -3.91 6.11
C TYR A 47 -9.43 -2.80 5.66
N GLU A 48 -10.03 -2.98 4.48
CA GLU A 48 -10.98 -2.04 3.92
C GLU A 48 -12.08 -2.79 3.18
N GLU A 49 -13.32 -2.37 3.38
CA GLU A 49 -14.45 -2.81 2.56
C GLU A 49 -14.60 -1.83 1.41
N VAL A 50 -14.16 -2.24 0.22
CA VAL A 50 -14.17 -1.38 -0.97
C VAL A 50 -15.56 -1.27 -1.57
N TYR A 51 -16.27 -2.40 -1.63
CA TYR A 51 -17.67 -2.50 -2.01
C TYR A 51 -18.34 -3.48 -1.06
N GLU A 52 -19.68 -3.52 -1.05
CA GLU A 52 -20.41 -4.44 -0.19
C GLU A 52 -19.88 -5.87 -0.34
N ASN A 53 -19.41 -6.46 0.77
CA ASN A 53 -18.82 -7.79 0.87
C ASN A 53 -17.54 -7.99 0.04
N ARG A 54 -16.92 -6.90 -0.42
CA ARG A 54 -15.62 -6.98 -1.09
C ARG A 54 -14.56 -6.31 -0.24
N PHE A 55 -13.76 -7.12 0.40
CA PHE A 55 -12.74 -6.69 1.35
C PHE A 55 -11.34 -6.91 0.80
N TYR A 56 -10.41 -6.07 1.26
CA TYR A 56 -8.97 -6.26 1.09
C TYR A 56 -8.30 -5.98 2.42
N GLY A 57 -7.25 -6.72 2.74
CA GLY A 57 -6.54 -6.47 3.99
C GLY A 57 -5.23 -7.23 4.09
N THR A 58 -4.50 -6.95 5.16
CA THR A 58 -3.19 -7.55 5.44
C THR A 58 -3.30 -8.38 6.72
N LEU A 59 -3.02 -9.68 6.59
CA LEU A 59 -3.08 -10.61 7.73
C LEU A 59 -1.83 -10.51 8.59
N LYS A 60 -1.99 -10.32 9.88
CA LYS A 60 -0.89 -10.24 10.85
C LYS A 60 0.01 -11.47 10.79
N ALA A 61 -0.59 -12.66 10.76
CA ALA A 61 0.16 -13.92 10.77
C ALA A 61 1.11 -14.05 9.58
N GLN A 62 0.71 -13.58 8.40
CA GLN A 62 1.55 -13.65 7.20
C GLN A 62 2.75 -12.72 7.32
N VAL A 63 2.55 -11.53 7.84
CA VAL A 63 3.64 -10.57 8.04
C VAL A 63 4.61 -11.09 9.09
N GLU A 64 4.10 -11.59 10.22
CA GLU A 64 4.95 -12.14 11.28
C GLU A 64 5.79 -13.30 10.78
N LYS A 65 5.22 -14.17 9.94
CA LYS A 65 5.94 -15.29 9.33
C LYS A 65 7.11 -14.79 8.47
N GLN A 66 6.89 -13.74 7.68
CA GLN A 66 7.94 -13.15 6.86
C GLN A 66 9.05 -12.52 7.73
N LEU A 67 8.67 -11.79 8.77
CA LEU A 67 9.62 -11.18 9.70
C LEU A 67 10.45 -12.22 10.44
N GLU A 68 9.82 -13.31 10.89
CA GLU A 68 10.50 -14.42 11.55
C GLU A 68 11.50 -15.12 10.63
N ALA A 69 11.23 -15.12 9.32
CA ALA A 69 12.15 -15.65 8.31
C ALA A 69 13.31 -14.69 8.00
N GLY A 70 13.37 -13.54 8.66
CA GLY A 70 14.44 -12.56 8.45
C GLY A 70 14.23 -11.63 7.27
N GLN A 71 13.03 -11.63 6.69
CA GLN A 71 12.71 -10.76 5.55
C GLN A 71 12.31 -9.36 6.02
N ASN A 72 12.61 -8.37 5.18
CA ASN A 72 12.08 -7.02 5.33
C ASN A 72 10.81 -6.92 4.49
N VAL A 73 9.69 -6.56 5.08
CA VAL A 73 8.39 -6.61 4.40
C VAL A 73 8.00 -5.24 3.87
N VAL A 74 7.58 -5.21 2.62
CA VAL A 74 7.11 -3.99 1.95
C VAL A 74 5.59 -4.07 1.77
N PHE A 75 4.91 -3.00 2.15
CA PHE A 75 3.47 -2.87 1.95
C PHE A 75 3.18 -1.77 0.93
N ASP A 76 2.34 -2.07 -0.03
CA ASP A 76 1.78 -1.08 -0.94
C ASP A 76 0.30 -0.95 -0.60
N VAL A 77 -0.02 0.04 0.21
CA VAL A 77 -1.36 0.21 0.79
C VAL A 77 -1.79 1.68 0.64
N ASP A 78 -3.08 1.93 0.88
CA ASP A 78 -3.57 3.30 0.90
C ASP A 78 -3.11 4.03 2.18
N VAL A 79 -3.41 5.33 2.26
CA VAL A 79 -2.93 6.17 3.37
C VAL A 79 -3.48 5.73 4.72
N VAL A 80 -4.72 5.25 4.78
CA VAL A 80 -5.33 4.79 6.03
C VAL A 80 -4.67 3.49 6.46
N GLY A 81 -4.50 2.55 5.53
CA GLY A 81 -3.80 1.29 5.81
C GLY A 81 -2.37 1.52 6.25
N GLY A 82 -1.67 2.43 5.59
CA GLY A 82 -0.30 2.79 5.96
C GLY A 82 -0.21 3.35 7.38
N CYS A 83 -1.12 4.24 7.76
CA CYS A 83 -1.18 4.77 9.11
C CYS A 83 -1.45 3.68 10.14
N ASN A 84 -2.35 2.75 9.84
CA ASN A 84 -2.68 1.64 10.74
C ASN A 84 -1.50 0.70 10.95
N ILE A 85 -0.77 0.38 9.90
CA ILE A 85 0.42 -0.46 9.98
C ILE A 85 1.51 0.23 10.80
N LYS A 86 1.73 1.52 10.57
CA LYS A 86 2.70 2.31 11.34
C LYS A 86 2.35 2.35 12.81
N LYS A 87 1.07 2.53 13.12
CA LYS A 87 0.59 2.56 14.50
C LYS A 87 0.86 1.22 15.20
N TYR A 88 0.67 0.12 14.49
CA TYR A 88 0.89 -1.22 15.04
C TYR A 88 2.37 -1.51 15.32
N TYR A 89 3.25 -1.19 14.37
CA TYR A 89 4.68 -1.52 14.48
C TYR A 89 5.54 -0.41 15.09
N GLY A 90 5.05 0.83 15.11
CA GLY A 90 5.82 1.94 15.67
C GLY A 90 7.16 2.14 14.96
N ASP A 91 8.24 2.21 15.72
CA ASP A 91 9.59 2.45 15.18
C ASP A 91 10.15 1.30 14.35
N ARG A 92 9.51 0.14 14.39
CA ARG A 92 9.87 -1.01 13.55
C ARG A 92 9.42 -0.86 12.11
N ALA A 93 8.64 0.16 11.80
CA ALA A 93 8.13 0.43 10.46
C ALA A 93 8.52 1.83 10.01
N LEU A 94 8.84 1.94 8.73
CA LEU A 94 9.05 3.23 8.08
C LEU A 94 7.88 3.49 7.14
N SER A 95 7.19 4.60 7.32
CA SER A 95 6.10 4.99 6.44
C SER A 95 6.58 6.06 5.46
N VAL A 96 6.42 5.77 4.17
CA VAL A 96 6.85 6.65 3.08
C VAL A 96 5.64 7.06 2.26
N PHE A 97 5.44 8.35 2.11
CA PHE A 97 4.39 8.90 1.27
C PHE A 97 5.01 9.36 -0.04
N ILE A 98 4.50 8.84 -1.15
CA ILE A 98 4.98 9.23 -2.48
C ILE A 98 3.90 10.10 -3.12
N GLN A 99 4.26 11.34 -3.45
CA GLN A 99 3.30 12.31 -3.99
C GLN A 99 3.75 12.87 -5.32
N PRO A 100 2.81 13.28 -6.19
CA PRO A 100 3.16 14.02 -7.40
C PRO A 100 3.68 15.41 -7.04
N PRO A 101 4.44 16.08 -7.94
CA PRO A 101 4.96 17.42 -7.63
C PRO A 101 3.87 18.46 -7.43
N SER A 102 2.70 18.29 -8.06
CA SER A 102 1.54 19.14 -7.89
C SER A 102 0.28 18.42 -8.35
N VAL A 103 -0.88 18.95 -7.96
CA VAL A 103 -2.18 18.44 -8.43
C VAL A 103 -2.32 18.69 -9.93
N GLU A 104 -1.84 19.83 -10.44
CA GLU A 104 -1.85 20.14 -11.86
C GLU A 104 -1.02 19.14 -12.67
N GLU A 105 0.15 18.75 -12.17
CA GLU A 105 1.00 17.76 -12.83
C GLU A 105 0.33 16.39 -12.84
N LEU A 106 -0.34 16.02 -11.76
CA LEU A 106 -1.10 14.77 -11.68
C LEU A 106 -2.21 14.78 -12.74
N ARG A 107 -2.92 15.89 -12.88
CA ARG A 107 -3.98 16.05 -13.88
C ARG A 107 -3.42 15.87 -15.30
N LYS A 108 -2.27 16.46 -15.58
CA LYS A 108 -1.59 16.29 -16.87
C LYS A 108 -1.26 14.83 -17.14
N ARG A 109 -0.71 14.13 -16.14
CA ARG A 109 -0.34 12.72 -16.28
C ARG A 109 -1.56 11.84 -16.55
N LEU A 110 -2.69 12.11 -15.87
CA LEU A 110 -3.92 11.38 -16.09
C LEU A 110 -4.53 11.67 -17.46
N ASN A 111 -4.52 12.92 -17.89
CA ASN A 111 -4.98 13.30 -19.21
C ASN A 111 -4.11 12.68 -20.31
N GLY A 112 -2.81 12.63 -20.10
CA GLY A 112 -1.85 12.08 -21.07
C GLY A 112 -2.01 10.59 -21.32
N ARG A 113 -2.61 9.84 -20.40
CA ARG A 113 -2.88 8.40 -20.60
C ARG A 113 -3.97 8.17 -21.64
N GLY A 114 -4.93 9.11 -21.76
CA GLY A 114 -6.05 8.99 -22.71
C GLY A 114 -7.01 7.85 -22.43
N THR A 115 -6.92 7.20 -21.26
CA THR A 115 -7.71 6.03 -20.92
C THR A 115 -8.89 6.33 -19.97
N ASP A 116 -8.91 7.52 -19.36
CA ASP A 116 -9.90 7.91 -18.37
C ASP A 116 -10.80 9.03 -18.92
N THR A 117 -12.08 8.98 -18.50
CA THR A 117 -13.02 10.09 -18.77
C THR A 117 -12.69 11.27 -17.85
N ALA A 118 -13.21 12.45 -18.20
CA ALA A 118 -13.04 13.66 -17.37
C ALA A 118 -13.56 13.44 -15.95
N GLU A 119 -14.69 12.75 -15.80
CA GLU A 119 -15.28 12.46 -14.50
C GLU A 119 -14.39 11.57 -13.65
N VAL A 120 -13.76 10.56 -14.25
CA VAL A 120 -12.84 9.66 -13.57
C VAL A 120 -11.59 10.44 -13.14
N ILE A 121 -11.07 11.31 -13.99
CA ILE A 121 -9.91 12.15 -13.68
C ILE A 121 -10.20 13.04 -12.47
N GLU A 122 -11.35 13.71 -12.45
CA GLU A 122 -11.74 14.57 -11.32
C GLU A 122 -11.89 13.77 -10.02
N SER A 123 -12.43 12.56 -10.10
CA SER A 123 -12.54 11.66 -8.96
C SER A 123 -11.17 11.29 -8.42
N ARG A 124 -10.21 10.98 -9.29
CA ARG A 124 -8.84 10.64 -8.90
C ARG A 124 -8.10 11.83 -8.31
N ILE A 125 -8.35 13.04 -8.83
CA ILE A 125 -7.77 14.28 -8.29
C ILE A 125 -8.31 14.54 -6.88
N ALA A 126 -9.61 14.42 -6.67
CA ALA A 126 -10.22 14.58 -5.35
C ALA A 126 -9.66 13.58 -4.35
N LYS A 127 -9.47 12.32 -4.77
CA LYS A 127 -8.86 11.29 -3.93
C LYS A 127 -7.41 11.64 -3.59
N ALA A 128 -6.65 12.13 -4.57
CA ALA A 128 -5.26 12.52 -4.36
C ALA A 128 -5.14 13.66 -3.36
N GLU A 129 -6.04 14.66 -3.44
CA GLU A 129 -6.07 15.77 -2.48
C GLU A 129 -6.36 15.27 -1.07
N TYR A 130 -7.31 14.33 -0.94
CA TYR A 130 -7.63 13.70 0.33
C TYR A 130 -6.41 12.95 0.88
N GLU A 131 -5.76 12.15 0.04
CA GLU A 131 -4.57 11.40 0.43
C GLU A 131 -3.40 12.31 0.82
N LEU A 132 -3.22 13.43 0.12
CA LEU A 132 -2.19 14.42 0.45
C LEU A 132 -2.35 14.99 1.85
N SER A 133 -3.57 15.06 2.36
CA SER A 133 -3.84 15.52 3.72
C SER A 133 -3.22 14.61 4.79
N PHE A 134 -2.88 13.38 4.43
CA PHE A 134 -2.25 12.42 5.34
C PHE A 134 -0.72 12.49 5.32
N ALA A 135 -0.11 13.20 4.37
CA ALA A 135 1.34 13.25 4.24
C ALA A 135 2.07 13.60 5.55
N PRO A 136 1.60 14.56 6.37
CA PRO A 136 2.25 14.86 7.64
C PRO A 136 2.26 13.71 8.66
N LYS A 137 1.43 12.70 8.47
CA LYS A 137 1.37 11.53 9.35
C LYS A 137 2.40 10.46 8.98
N PHE A 138 3.07 10.62 7.84
CA PHE A 138 4.08 9.69 7.36
C PHE A 138 5.48 10.14 7.81
N ASP A 139 6.39 9.19 7.97
CA ASP A 139 7.76 9.47 8.40
C ASP A 139 8.52 10.29 7.36
N VAL A 140 8.32 9.95 6.08
CA VAL A 140 9.03 10.55 4.95
C VAL A 140 8.06 10.80 3.81
N THR A 141 8.22 11.93 3.13
CA THR A 141 7.51 12.23 1.89
C THR A 141 8.51 12.33 0.75
N ILE A 142 8.26 11.59 -0.33
CA ILE A 142 9.06 11.63 -1.54
C ILE A 142 8.23 12.23 -2.66
N ILE A 143 8.75 13.27 -3.30
CA ILE A 143 8.08 13.93 -4.42
C ILE A 143 8.50 13.24 -5.69
N ASN A 144 7.55 12.63 -6.40
CA ASN A 144 7.80 11.94 -7.66
C ASN A 144 7.70 12.93 -8.83
N ASP A 145 8.70 13.80 -8.95
CA ASP A 145 8.84 14.72 -10.07
C ASP A 145 9.67 14.07 -11.17
N ASP A 146 10.91 13.72 -10.85
CA ASP A 146 11.77 12.92 -11.71
C ASP A 146 11.86 11.51 -11.13
N LEU A 147 11.50 10.51 -11.93
CA LEU A 147 11.44 9.13 -11.48
C LEU A 147 12.78 8.62 -10.94
N GLU A 148 13.88 8.91 -11.62
CA GLU A 148 15.19 8.42 -11.18
C GLU A 148 15.63 9.07 -9.86
N THR A 149 15.34 10.35 -9.69
CA THR A 149 15.59 11.05 -8.42
C THR A 149 14.74 10.46 -7.30
N ALA A 150 13.46 10.23 -7.56
CA ALA A 150 12.55 9.64 -6.56
C ALA A 150 13.01 8.24 -6.16
N LYS A 151 13.45 7.43 -7.12
CA LYS A 151 13.99 6.09 -6.84
C LYS A 151 15.23 6.16 -5.95
N ALA A 152 16.14 7.09 -6.24
CA ALA A 152 17.37 7.26 -5.47
C ALA A 152 17.07 7.69 -4.04
N GLU A 153 16.14 8.62 -3.86
CA GLU A 153 15.71 9.07 -2.53
C GLU A 153 15.06 7.93 -1.75
N ALA A 154 14.17 7.17 -2.39
CA ALA A 154 13.49 6.03 -1.78
C ALA A 154 14.51 4.98 -1.33
N LEU A 155 15.46 4.65 -2.18
CA LEU A 155 16.50 3.68 -1.88
C LEU A 155 17.33 4.11 -0.67
N GLN A 156 17.74 5.38 -0.63
CA GLN A 156 18.53 5.91 0.47
C GLN A 156 17.77 5.88 1.79
N VAL A 157 16.53 6.31 1.77
CA VAL A 157 15.66 6.33 2.95
C VAL A 157 15.46 4.91 3.51
N ILE A 158 15.22 3.96 2.63
CA ILE A 158 15.03 2.54 3.01
C ILE A 158 16.32 1.96 3.60
N ARG A 159 17.44 2.20 2.96
CA ARG A 159 18.76 1.72 3.45
C ARG A 159 19.06 2.28 4.84
N ASP A 160 18.86 3.58 5.03
CA ASP A 160 19.10 4.23 6.31
C ASP A 160 18.25 3.63 7.41
N PHE A 161 16.98 3.34 7.09
CA PHE A 161 16.06 2.70 8.03
C PHE A 161 16.51 1.28 8.38
N LEU A 162 16.88 0.48 7.39
CA LEU A 162 17.26 -0.91 7.60
C LEU A 162 18.61 -1.06 8.33
N ASN A 163 19.44 -0.05 8.30
CA ASN A 163 20.75 -0.06 8.93
C ASN A 163 20.79 0.55 10.33
N LYS A 164 19.66 0.90 10.87
CA LYS A 164 19.57 1.44 12.25
C LYS A 164 19.84 0.40 13.31
#